data_ef56d8cec484ed1946f2a6ccd32a41a3
#
_entry.id   ef56d8cec484ed1946f2a6ccd32a41a3
#
_cell.length_a   1.000
_cell.length_b   1.000
_cell.length_c   1.000
_cell.angle_alpha   90.00
_cell.angle_beta   90.00
_cell.angle_gamma   90.00
#
_symmetry.space_group_name_H-M   'P 1'
#
loop_
_entity.id
_entity.type
_entity.pdbx_description
1 polymer ?
#
loop_
_entity_poly.entity_id
_entity_poly.type
_entity_poly.pdbx_seq_one_letter_code
_entity_poly.pdbx_strand_id
1 'polypeptide(L)'
;MNSCFLPTPVKDDYRVFILKTYSGRFSRGFFNYYKFMLMISEYLQTYDYCNNILAVVDHFEADLQDIIKNTNVVELRNVLSIITEGYGLRVKGIHILTTSKAVDFFLQIFKQAVNSKIAQRIHVHAKIDTLYEYVPKDSLPLDYGGKEKSIETLSNNLINALTSKEFLEHYNVMKQFRTNEACRSQDKYSDHMGLAGSFRKLDID
;
A
#
# COMPACT_ATOMS: atom_id res chain seq x y z
N MET A 1 -9.81 4.28 9.69
CA MET A 1 -9.08 3.44 8.74
C MET A 1 -8.57 2.25 9.50
N ASN A 2 -8.84 1.05 9.03
CA ASN A 2 -8.37 -0.19 9.63
C ASN A 2 -7.53 -0.93 8.58
N SER A 3 -6.40 -1.48 9.02
CA SER A 3 -5.50 -2.25 8.15
C SER A 3 -5.12 -3.54 8.85
N CYS A 4 -5.19 -4.66 8.16
CA CYS A 4 -4.82 -5.94 8.74
C CYS A 4 -4.31 -6.92 7.69
N PHE A 5 -3.61 -7.94 8.15
CA PHE A 5 -3.35 -9.15 7.38
C PHE A 5 -4.30 -10.27 7.81
N LEU A 6 -4.71 -11.10 6.86
CA LEU A 6 -5.32 -12.36 7.22
C LEU A 6 -4.26 -13.25 7.87
N PRO A 7 -4.61 -13.96 8.97
CA PRO A 7 -3.65 -14.77 9.71
C PRO A 7 -3.04 -15.90 8.87
N THR A 8 -3.85 -16.51 8.01
CA THR A 8 -3.44 -17.60 7.15
C THR A 8 -3.25 -17.15 5.72
N PRO A 9 -2.12 -17.47 5.06
CA PRO A 9 -1.97 -17.26 3.63
C PRO A 9 -3.08 -17.98 2.85
N VAL A 10 -3.50 -17.39 1.74
CA VAL A 10 -4.44 -18.01 0.83
C VAL A 10 -3.70 -18.63 -0.35
N LYS A 11 -4.41 -19.15 -1.35
CA LYS A 11 -3.86 -19.75 -2.57
C LYS A 11 -2.43 -19.32 -2.92
N ASP A 12 -1.56 -20.28 -3.23
CA ASP A 12 -0.19 -20.04 -3.69
C ASP A 12 0.64 -19.16 -2.73
N ASP A 13 0.40 -19.29 -1.44
CA ASP A 13 1.08 -18.54 -0.37
C ASP A 13 0.94 -17.01 -0.47
N TYR A 14 -0.24 -16.53 -0.88
CA TYR A 14 -0.51 -15.09 -0.88
C TYR A 14 -0.91 -14.61 0.50
N ARG A 15 -0.22 -13.59 1.00
CA ARG A 15 -0.65 -12.83 2.17
C ARG A 15 -1.71 -11.81 1.76
N VAL A 16 -2.91 -11.93 2.29
CA VAL A 16 -3.97 -10.96 2.04
C VAL A 16 -3.82 -9.79 3.00
N PHE A 17 -3.66 -8.61 2.44
CA PHE A 17 -3.69 -7.34 3.16
C PHE A 17 -5.02 -6.66 2.92
N ILE A 18 -5.72 -6.29 3.96
CA ILE A 18 -7.00 -5.57 3.90
C ILE A 18 -6.78 -4.16 4.42
N LEU A 19 -7.20 -3.17 3.61
CA LEU A 19 -7.28 -1.77 3.97
C LEU A 19 -8.74 -1.33 3.89
N LYS A 20 -9.36 -1.04 5.02
CA LYS A 20 -10.70 -0.45 5.08
C LYS A 20 -10.61 1.03 5.39
N THR A 21 -11.20 1.85 4.54
CA THR A 21 -11.17 3.31 4.63
C THR A 21 -12.55 3.87 4.98
N TYR A 22 -12.55 5.07 5.54
CA TYR A 22 -13.77 5.79 5.93
C TYR A 22 -13.67 7.23 5.44
N SER A 23 -14.80 7.88 5.18
CA SER A 23 -14.87 9.28 4.75
C SER A 23 -14.13 10.23 5.69
N GLY A 24 -13.52 11.29 5.16
CA GLY A 24 -12.85 12.34 5.90
C GLY A 24 -11.49 11.99 6.53
N ARG A 25 -10.99 10.78 6.34
CA ARG A 25 -9.71 10.35 6.95
C ARG A 25 -8.46 10.88 6.25
N PHE A 26 -8.57 11.23 4.97
CA PHE A 26 -7.43 11.68 4.15
C PHE A 26 -7.47 13.19 3.84
N SER A 27 -8.27 13.98 4.55
CA SER A 27 -8.37 15.43 4.35
C SER A 27 -7.05 16.20 4.47
N ARG A 28 -6.04 15.60 5.12
CA ARG A 28 -4.66 16.12 5.26
C ARG A 28 -3.65 15.40 4.36
N GLY A 29 -4.12 14.68 3.31
CA GLY A 29 -3.30 13.87 2.42
C GLY A 29 -2.90 12.52 3.00
N PHE A 30 -2.08 11.79 2.23
CA PHE A 30 -1.74 10.39 2.50
C PHE A 30 -0.37 10.19 3.15
N PHE A 31 0.42 11.21 3.38
CA PHE A 31 1.81 11.10 3.79
C PHE A 31 2.03 10.21 5.03
N ASN A 32 1.22 10.38 6.08
CA ASN A 32 1.32 9.54 7.27
C ASN A 32 0.91 8.08 7.00
N TYR A 33 -0.05 7.89 6.10
CA TYR A 33 -0.45 6.56 5.68
C TYR A 33 0.68 5.87 4.89
N TYR A 34 1.36 6.59 4.02
CA TYR A 34 2.51 6.05 3.29
C TYR A 34 3.65 5.62 4.22
N LYS A 35 3.94 6.40 5.26
CA LYS A 35 4.90 5.98 6.30
C LYS A 35 4.47 4.69 7.00
N PHE A 36 3.19 4.57 7.30
CA PHE A 36 2.63 3.36 7.89
C PHE A 36 2.76 2.15 6.95
N MET A 37 2.53 2.33 5.65
CA MET A 37 2.72 1.27 4.65
C MET A 37 4.19 0.80 4.56
N LEU A 38 5.15 1.73 4.64
CA LEU A 38 6.57 1.37 4.69
C LEU A 38 6.92 0.59 5.97
N MET A 39 6.35 0.98 7.11
CA MET A 39 6.53 0.27 8.37
C MET A 39 5.94 -1.14 8.33
N ILE A 40 4.78 -1.33 7.69
CA ILE A 40 4.18 -2.63 7.41
C ILE A 40 5.09 -3.47 6.50
N SER A 41 5.67 -2.86 5.46
CA SER A 41 6.57 -3.56 4.53
C SER A 41 7.83 -4.06 5.24
N GLU A 42 8.39 -3.25 6.14
CA GLU A 42 9.50 -3.64 7.01
C GLU A 42 9.12 -4.81 7.92
N TYR A 43 7.93 -4.75 8.52
CA TYR A 43 7.42 -5.83 9.37
C TYR A 43 7.30 -7.15 8.60
N LEU A 44 6.74 -7.11 7.38
CA LEU A 44 6.63 -8.30 6.54
C LEU A 44 7.99 -8.90 6.21
N GLN A 45 8.97 -8.08 5.86
CA GLN A 45 10.31 -8.56 5.53
C GLN A 45 11.01 -9.22 6.73
N THR A 46 10.70 -8.77 7.94
CA THR A 46 11.37 -9.24 9.14
C THR A 46 10.70 -10.48 9.74
N TYR A 47 9.37 -10.54 9.71
CA TYR A 47 8.60 -11.53 10.48
C TYR A 47 7.71 -12.43 9.63
N ASP A 48 7.60 -12.18 8.31
CA ASP A 48 6.78 -12.98 7.42
C ASP A 48 7.61 -13.48 6.24
N TYR A 49 7.48 -14.77 5.93
CA TYR A 49 8.17 -15.38 4.78
C TYR A 49 7.43 -15.21 3.46
N CYS A 50 6.29 -14.52 3.46
CA CYS A 50 5.40 -14.37 2.32
C CYS A 50 5.70 -13.10 1.54
N ASN A 51 6.26 -13.25 0.34
CA ASN A 51 6.54 -12.11 -0.56
C ASN A 51 5.38 -11.76 -1.50
N ASN A 52 4.37 -12.60 -1.57
CA ASN A 52 3.24 -12.41 -2.48
C ASN A 52 2.09 -11.75 -1.73
N ILE A 53 1.66 -10.59 -2.19
CA ILE A 53 0.60 -9.79 -1.57
C ILE A 53 -0.62 -9.72 -2.49
N LEU A 54 -1.79 -10.01 -1.93
CA LEU A 54 -3.08 -9.69 -2.49
C LEU A 54 -3.68 -8.57 -1.63
N ALA A 55 -3.88 -7.40 -2.21
CA ALA A 55 -4.42 -6.24 -1.51
C ALA A 55 -5.92 -6.13 -1.73
N VAL A 56 -6.68 -6.02 -0.66
CA VAL A 56 -8.11 -5.68 -0.66
C VAL A 56 -8.27 -4.28 -0.09
N VAL A 57 -8.76 -3.35 -0.91
CA VAL A 57 -8.95 -1.94 -0.54
C VAL A 57 -10.44 -1.66 -0.49
N ASP A 58 -10.98 -1.57 0.71
CA ASP A 58 -12.40 -1.37 0.95
C ASP A 58 -12.72 0.12 1.08
N HIS A 59 -13.47 0.62 0.10
CA HIS A 59 -13.98 1.98 0.01
C HIS A 59 -15.53 2.04 0.11
N PHE A 60 -16.20 0.99 0.59
CA PHE A 60 -17.67 1.02 0.69
C PHE A 60 -18.17 2.12 1.62
N GLU A 61 -17.42 2.45 2.67
CA GLU A 61 -17.75 3.50 3.64
C GLU A 61 -16.92 4.79 3.45
N ALA A 62 -16.22 4.91 2.32
CA ALA A 62 -15.39 6.07 2.01
C ALA A 62 -15.99 6.91 0.89
N ASP A 63 -15.76 8.21 0.95
CA ASP A 63 -15.97 9.10 -0.19
C ASP A 63 -14.77 9.00 -1.13
N LEU A 64 -14.98 8.31 -2.26
CA LEU A 64 -13.94 8.10 -3.26
C LEU A 64 -13.52 9.42 -3.93
N GLN A 65 -14.40 10.42 -4.02
CA GLN A 65 -14.06 11.73 -4.56
C GLN A 65 -13.10 12.47 -3.62
N ASP A 66 -13.32 12.38 -2.30
CA ASP A 66 -12.40 12.93 -1.30
C ASP A 66 -11.02 12.27 -1.38
N ILE A 67 -10.98 10.96 -1.53
CA ILE A 67 -9.72 10.21 -1.74
C ILE A 67 -9.00 10.71 -3.00
N ILE A 68 -9.70 10.80 -4.14
CA ILE A 68 -9.15 11.29 -5.40
C ILE A 68 -8.56 12.68 -5.26
N LYS A 69 -9.33 13.61 -4.68
CA LYS A 69 -8.92 15.00 -4.50
C LYS A 69 -7.64 15.16 -3.66
N ASN A 70 -7.45 14.29 -2.68
CA ASN A 70 -6.31 14.35 -1.76
C ASN A 70 -5.14 13.44 -2.17
N THR A 71 -5.25 12.70 -3.29
CA THR A 71 -4.18 11.83 -3.77
C THR A 71 -3.16 12.60 -4.59
N ASN A 72 -1.91 12.57 -4.15
CA ASN A 72 -0.76 12.99 -4.96
C ASN A 72 -0.20 11.75 -5.70
N VAL A 73 -0.33 11.75 -7.02
CA VAL A 73 0.07 10.62 -7.87
C VAL A 73 1.57 10.35 -7.82
N VAL A 74 2.40 11.39 -7.69
CA VAL A 74 3.87 11.26 -7.61
C VAL A 74 4.26 10.59 -6.29
N GLU A 75 3.68 11.03 -5.17
CA GLU A 75 3.92 10.40 -3.87
C GLU A 75 3.44 8.95 -3.86
N LEU A 76 2.26 8.68 -4.42
CA LEU A 76 1.72 7.33 -4.54
C LEU A 76 2.65 6.43 -5.36
N ARG A 77 3.15 6.90 -6.50
CA ARG A 77 4.10 6.17 -7.34
C ARG A 77 5.38 5.87 -6.57
N ASN A 78 5.95 6.85 -5.89
CA ASN A 78 7.19 6.69 -5.14
C ASN A 78 7.04 5.64 -4.02
N VAL A 79 5.97 5.68 -3.25
CA VAL A 79 5.76 4.69 -2.18
C VAL A 79 5.52 3.30 -2.73
N LEU A 80 4.77 3.16 -3.83
CA LEU A 80 4.54 1.86 -4.46
C LEU A 80 5.82 1.28 -5.07
N SER A 81 6.68 2.12 -5.67
CA SER A 81 8.01 1.70 -6.14
C SER A 81 8.89 1.22 -4.98
N ILE A 82 8.92 1.94 -3.85
CA ILE A 82 9.66 1.50 -2.65
C ILE A 82 9.14 0.13 -2.17
N ILE A 83 7.82 -0.06 -2.13
CA ILE A 83 7.20 -1.31 -1.68
C ILE A 83 7.52 -2.47 -2.64
N THR A 84 7.41 -2.26 -3.94
CA THR A 84 7.54 -3.33 -4.94
C THR A 84 8.97 -3.60 -5.37
N GLU A 85 9.80 -2.57 -5.48
CA GLU A 85 11.17 -2.66 -5.96
C GLU A 85 12.17 -2.66 -4.79
N GLY A 86 11.96 -1.78 -3.80
CA GLY A 86 12.83 -1.68 -2.63
C GLY A 86 12.67 -2.87 -1.68
N TYR A 87 11.44 -3.18 -1.28
CA TYR A 87 11.13 -4.34 -0.43
C TYR A 87 10.92 -5.64 -1.22
N GLY A 88 10.86 -5.60 -2.53
CA GLY A 88 10.66 -6.79 -3.37
C GLY A 88 9.30 -7.47 -3.21
N LEU A 89 8.29 -6.77 -2.67
CA LEU A 89 6.95 -7.32 -2.48
C LEU A 89 6.22 -7.48 -3.83
N ARG A 90 5.73 -8.68 -4.08
CA ARG A 90 5.06 -9.03 -5.34
C ARG A 90 3.55 -8.86 -5.20
N VAL A 91 3.02 -7.79 -5.78
CA VAL A 91 1.57 -7.58 -5.83
C VAL A 91 0.94 -8.53 -6.85
N LYS A 92 0.13 -9.45 -6.37
CA LYS A 92 -0.56 -10.48 -7.17
C LYS A 92 -1.97 -10.08 -7.60
N GLY A 93 -2.60 -9.22 -6.83
CA GLY A 93 -3.91 -8.65 -7.12
C GLY A 93 -4.18 -7.43 -6.25
N ILE A 94 -4.95 -6.48 -6.79
CA ILE A 94 -5.50 -5.35 -6.05
C ILE A 94 -7.01 -5.38 -6.26
N HIS A 95 -7.75 -5.65 -5.21
CA HIS A 95 -9.20 -5.78 -5.21
C HIS A 95 -9.83 -4.57 -4.52
N ILE A 96 -10.51 -3.73 -5.30
CA ILE A 96 -11.11 -2.48 -4.82
C ILE A 96 -12.61 -2.71 -4.63
N LEU A 97 -13.06 -2.59 -3.38
CA LEU A 97 -14.48 -2.72 -3.02
C LEU A 97 -15.09 -1.32 -2.99
N THR A 98 -16.04 -1.03 -3.89
CA THR A 98 -16.72 0.27 -3.95
C THR A 98 -17.98 0.20 -4.81
N THR A 99 -18.98 1.02 -4.44
CA THR A 99 -20.16 1.30 -5.25
C THR A 99 -20.15 2.70 -5.86
N SER A 100 -19.05 3.45 -5.65
CA SER A 100 -18.92 4.83 -6.12
C SER A 100 -18.84 4.89 -7.65
N LYS A 101 -19.61 5.78 -8.26
CA LYS A 101 -19.52 6.08 -9.70
C LYS A 101 -18.21 6.76 -10.10
N ALA A 102 -17.43 7.27 -9.13
CA ALA A 102 -16.11 7.87 -9.39
C ALA A 102 -14.99 6.84 -9.57
N VAL A 103 -15.31 5.52 -9.52
CA VAL A 103 -14.31 4.45 -9.57
C VAL A 103 -13.48 4.47 -10.86
N ASP A 104 -14.07 4.77 -12.01
CA ASP A 104 -13.33 4.81 -13.28
C ASP A 104 -12.26 5.90 -13.27
N PHE A 105 -12.60 7.08 -12.74
CA PHE A 105 -11.64 8.18 -12.61
C PHE A 105 -10.55 7.86 -11.57
N PHE A 106 -10.93 7.25 -10.45
CA PHE A 106 -9.97 6.75 -9.46
C PHE A 106 -8.98 5.76 -10.10
N LEU A 107 -9.48 4.82 -10.91
CA LEU A 107 -8.64 3.84 -11.60
C LEU A 107 -7.67 4.49 -12.60
N GLN A 108 -8.11 5.54 -13.31
CA GLN A 108 -7.23 6.28 -14.22
C GLN A 108 -6.03 6.88 -13.47
N ILE A 109 -6.28 7.49 -12.30
CA ILE A 109 -5.23 8.07 -11.46
C ILE A 109 -4.34 6.96 -10.90
N PHE A 110 -4.93 5.91 -10.33
CA PHE A 110 -4.18 4.84 -9.68
C PHE A 110 -3.29 4.08 -10.67
N LYS A 111 -3.78 3.80 -11.88
CA LYS A 111 -3.00 3.14 -12.94
C LYS A 111 -1.79 3.94 -13.41
N GLN A 112 -1.77 5.26 -13.23
CA GLN A 112 -0.58 6.09 -13.51
C GLN A 112 0.52 5.90 -12.47
N ALA A 113 0.17 5.47 -11.26
CA ALA A 113 1.12 5.27 -10.16
C ALA A 113 1.75 3.87 -10.12
N VAL A 114 1.20 2.91 -10.87
CA VAL A 114 1.68 1.51 -10.88
C VAL A 114 2.20 1.12 -12.26
N ASN A 115 3.07 0.10 -12.31
CA ASN A 115 3.52 -0.45 -13.59
C ASN A 115 2.38 -1.22 -14.31
N SER A 116 2.54 -1.46 -15.61
CA SER A 116 1.53 -2.11 -16.46
C SER A 116 1.12 -3.50 -15.96
N LYS A 117 2.05 -4.26 -15.39
CA LYS A 117 1.79 -5.59 -14.84
C LYS A 117 0.86 -5.54 -13.63
N ILE A 118 1.04 -4.56 -12.73
CA ILE A 118 0.15 -4.34 -11.59
C ILE A 118 -1.18 -3.77 -12.06
N ALA A 119 -1.17 -2.82 -13.01
CA ALA A 119 -2.39 -2.24 -13.57
C ALA A 119 -3.37 -3.28 -14.14
N GLN A 120 -2.86 -4.37 -14.72
CA GLN A 120 -3.66 -5.49 -15.25
C GLN A 120 -4.25 -6.40 -14.16
N ARG A 121 -3.80 -6.27 -12.91
CA ARG A 121 -4.23 -7.08 -11.75
C ARG A 121 -5.18 -6.33 -10.83
N ILE A 122 -5.72 -5.22 -11.29
CA ILE A 122 -6.69 -4.43 -10.53
C ILE A 122 -8.10 -4.89 -10.88
N HIS A 123 -8.84 -5.28 -9.85
CA HIS A 123 -10.22 -5.74 -9.94
C HIS A 123 -11.12 -4.83 -9.10
N VAL A 124 -12.30 -4.50 -9.62
CA VAL A 124 -13.30 -3.71 -8.90
C VAL A 124 -14.49 -4.58 -8.56
N HIS A 125 -14.95 -4.46 -7.33
CA HIS A 125 -16.05 -5.23 -6.78
C HIS A 125 -17.13 -4.28 -6.24
N ALA A 126 -18.32 -4.32 -6.84
CA ALA A 126 -19.48 -3.61 -6.33
C ALA A 126 -20.20 -4.38 -5.19
N LYS A 127 -19.86 -5.66 -5.03
CA LYS A 127 -20.39 -6.55 -3.98
C LYS A 127 -19.28 -7.41 -3.43
N ILE A 128 -19.36 -7.68 -2.13
CA ILE A 128 -18.34 -8.51 -1.44
C ILE A 128 -18.27 -9.93 -1.99
N ASP A 129 -19.40 -10.49 -2.45
CA ASP A 129 -19.48 -11.88 -2.90
C ASP A 129 -18.56 -12.16 -4.09
N THR A 130 -18.30 -11.15 -4.93
CA THR A 130 -17.40 -11.30 -6.08
C THR A 130 -15.91 -11.37 -5.66
N LEU A 131 -15.57 -10.98 -4.42
CA LEU A 131 -14.24 -11.18 -3.87
C LEU A 131 -13.96 -12.66 -3.54
N TYR A 132 -15.00 -13.47 -3.28
CA TYR A 132 -14.85 -14.88 -2.89
C TYR A 132 -14.23 -15.75 -4.00
N GLU A 133 -14.24 -15.29 -5.24
CA GLU A 133 -13.55 -15.96 -6.35
C GLU A 133 -12.02 -15.92 -6.19
N TYR A 134 -11.50 -14.92 -5.48
CA TYR A 134 -10.08 -14.65 -5.29
C TYR A 134 -9.58 -15.02 -3.90
N VAL A 135 -10.40 -14.78 -2.88
CA VAL A 135 -10.10 -15.07 -1.48
C VAL A 135 -11.18 -16.00 -0.94
N PRO A 136 -10.82 -17.19 -0.43
CA PRO A 136 -11.80 -18.11 0.15
C PRO A 136 -12.64 -17.41 1.21
N LYS A 137 -13.97 -17.54 1.12
CA LYS A 137 -14.90 -16.86 2.02
C LYS A 137 -14.58 -17.13 3.50
N ASP A 138 -14.30 -18.37 3.84
CA ASP A 138 -14.03 -18.79 5.21
C ASP A 138 -12.74 -18.14 5.81
N SER A 139 -11.81 -17.72 4.96
CA SER A 139 -10.60 -17.02 5.38
C SER A 139 -10.80 -15.52 5.57
N LEU A 140 -11.94 -14.97 5.17
CA LEU A 140 -12.26 -13.55 5.33
C LEU A 140 -12.74 -13.23 6.75
N PRO A 141 -12.62 -11.96 7.18
CA PRO A 141 -13.19 -11.49 8.44
C PRO A 141 -14.70 -11.65 8.51
N LEU A 142 -15.23 -11.68 9.72
CA LEU A 142 -16.69 -11.67 9.99
C LEU A 142 -17.39 -10.53 9.26
N ASP A 143 -16.74 -9.35 9.17
CA ASP A 143 -17.24 -8.16 8.45
C ASP A 143 -17.54 -8.43 6.98
N TYR A 144 -16.90 -9.42 6.39
CA TYR A 144 -17.08 -9.84 4.99
C TYR A 144 -17.76 -11.21 4.86
N GLY A 145 -18.45 -11.64 5.90
CA GLY A 145 -19.19 -12.90 5.94
C GLY A 145 -18.33 -14.16 6.03
N GLY A 146 -17.06 -14.00 6.40
CA GLY A 146 -16.12 -15.08 6.63
C GLY A 146 -16.16 -15.63 8.08
N LYS A 147 -15.11 -16.36 8.47
CA LYS A 147 -14.99 -16.98 9.80
C LYS A 147 -13.84 -16.42 10.64
N GLU A 148 -12.99 -15.58 10.04
CA GLU A 148 -11.90 -14.93 10.77
C GLU A 148 -12.42 -13.84 11.70
N LYS A 149 -11.57 -13.44 12.67
CA LYS A 149 -11.85 -12.33 13.58
C LYS A 149 -12.22 -11.07 12.80
N SER A 150 -12.97 -10.15 13.43
CA SER A 150 -13.33 -8.89 12.81
C SER A 150 -12.10 -8.09 12.35
N ILE A 151 -12.29 -7.24 11.31
CA ILE A 151 -11.25 -6.33 10.81
C ILE A 151 -10.68 -5.47 11.94
N GLU A 152 -11.53 -5.02 12.86
CA GLU A 152 -11.08 -4.23 14.01
C GLU A 152 -10.13 -5.03 14.90
N THR A 153 -10.48 -6.27 15.23
CA THR A 153 -9.63 -7.15 16.06
C THR A 153 -8.29 -7.43 15.36
N LEU A 154 -8.32 -7.77 14.07
CA LEU A 154 -7.11 -8.03 13.29
C LEU A 154 -6.25 -6.77 13.13
N SER A 155 -6.86 -5.59 12.97
CA SER A 155 -6.16 -4.31 12.90
C SER A 155 -5.47 -3.97 14.21
N ASN A 156 -6.14 -4.20 15.35
CA ASN A 156 -5.54 -4.00 16.67
C ASN A 156 -4.36 -4.95 16.90
N ASN A 157 -4.46 -6.21 16.46
CA ASN A 157 -3.36 -7.16 16.52
C ASN A 157 -2.15 -6.67 15.71
N LEU A 158 -2.36 -6.16 14.50
CA LEU A 158 -1.29 -5.59 13.68
C LEU A 158 -0.67 -4.37 14.35
N ILE A 159 -1.47 -3.45 14.90
CA ILE A 159 -0.98 -2.27 15.62
C ILE A 159 -0.14 -2.70 16.82
N ASN A 160 -0.60 -3.67 17.60
CA ASN A 160 0.15 -4.19 18.74
C ASN A 160 1.49 -4.80 18.32
N ALA A 161 1.52 -5.54 17.21
CA ALA A 161 2.76 -6.09 16.66
C ALA A 161 3.73 -4.99 16.22
N LEU A 162 3.25 -3.97 15.50
CA LEU A 162 4.05 -2.83 15.03
C LEU A 162 4.50 -1.89 16.15
N THR A 163 3.85 -1.92 17.30
CA THR A 163 4.21 -1.12 18.49
C THR A 163 4.92 -1.95 19.57
N SER A 164 5.18 -3.23 19.30
CA SER A 164 5.94 -4.07 20.21
C SER A 164 7.37 -3.52 20.41
N LYS A 165 7.92 -3.71 21.60
CA LYS A 165 9.28 -3.29 21.91
C LYS A 165 10.29 -3.88 20.92
N GLU A 166 10.16 -5.17 20.64
CA GLU A 166 11.02 -5.91 19.72
C GLU A 166 11.02 -5.29 18.32
N PHE A 167 9.83 -5.06 17.72
CA PHE A 167 9.75 -4.45 16.40
C PHE A 167 10.26 -3.02 16.38
N LEU A 168 9.96 -2.22 17.40
CA LEU A 168 10.42 -0.82 17.47
C LEU A 168 11.97 -0.73 17.62
N GLU A 169 12.60 -1.63 18.37
CA GLU A 169 14.05 -1.72 18.45
C GLU A 169 14.64 -2.07 17.08
N HIS A 170 14.14 -3.11 16.41
CA HIS A 170 14.54 -3.45 15.04
C HIS A 170 14.36 -2.27 14.08
N TYR A 171 13.19 -1.68 14.06
CA TYR A 171 12.87 -0.56 13.16
C TYR A 171 13.77 0.67 13.39
N ASN A 172 14.16 0.94 14.63
CA ASN A 172 15.10 2.01 14.94
C ASN A 172 16.53 1.71 14.49
N VAL A 173 16.95 0.45 14.51
CA VAL A 173 18.22 0.01 13.90
C VAL A 173 18.15 0.20 12.38
N MET A 174 17.08 -0.25 11.72
CA MET A 174 16.93 -0.13 10.26
C MET A 174 16.96 1.33 9.79
N LYS A 175 16.43 2.28 10.56
CA LYS A 175 16.52 3.72 10.24
C LYS A 175 17.95 4.28 10.17
N GLN A 176 18.92 3.60 10.74
CA GLN A 176 20.32 4.02 10.73
C GLN A 176 21.02 3.61 9.44
N PHE A 177 20.53 2.59 8.75
CA PHE A 177 21.06 2.17 7.46
C PHE A 177 20.74 3.20 6.40
N ARG A 178 21.77 3.76 5.81
CA ARG A 178 21.67 4.79 4.75
C ARG A 178 22.52 4.39 3.56
N THR A 179 22.08 4.79 2.39
CA THR A 179 22.88 4.67 1.17
C THR A 179 24.16 5.50 1.32
N ASN A 180 25.30 4.91 1.02
CA ASN A 180 26.54 5.68 0.87
C ASN A 180 26.51 6.40 -0.49
N GLU A 181 26.20 7.69 -0.50
CA GLU A 181 26.07 8.49 -1.71
C GLU A 181 27.35 8.51 -2.55
N ALA A 182 28.53 8.31 -1.94
CA ALA A 182 29.80 8.20 -2.67
C ALA A 182 29.88 6.96 -3.55
N CYS A 183 29.07 5.90 -3.25
CA CYS A 183 28.98 4.67 -4.02
C CYS A 183 27.90 4.71 -5.09
N ARG A 184 27.13 5.81 -5.19
CA ARG A 184 26.08 5.95 -6.20
C ARG A 184 26.72 6.18 -7.57
N SER A 185 26.41 5.32 -8.55
CA SER A 185 26.88 5.52 -9.92
C SER A 185 26.28 6.81 -10.51
N GLN A 186 27.13 7.66 -11.09
CA GLN A 186 26.70 8.94 -11.65
C GLN A 186 25.82 8.79 -12.91
N ASP A 187 25.79 7.62 -13.52
CA ASP A 187 25.16 7.37 -14.83
C ASP A 187 23.68 6.97 -14.79
N LYS A 188 23.09 6.86 -13.59
CA LYS A 188 21.68 6.46 -13.45
C LYS A 188 20.91 7.45 -12.58
N TYR A 189 20.74 8.67 -13.09
CA TYR A 189 19.60 9.46 -12.67
C TYR A 189 18.34 8.77 -13.20
N SER A 190 17.64 8.04 -12.35
CA SER A 190 16.29 7.59 -12.71
C SER A 190 15.44 8.86 -12.92
N ASP A 191 14.57 8.86 -13.92
CA ASP A 191 13.62 9.94 -14.22
C ASP A 191 12.74 10.34 -13.01
N HIS A 192 12.81 9.58 -11.92
CA HIS A 192 12.07 9.75 -10.67
C HIS A 192 12.77 10.63 -9.62
N MET A 193 14.07 10.91 -9.77
CA MET A 193 14.85 11.65 -8.76
C MET A 193 14.98 13.14 -9.09
N GLY A 194 14.29 13.63 -10.10
CA GLY A 194 14.43 14.99 -10.61
C GLY A 194 15.71 15.17 -11.43
N LEU A 195 15.64 15.98 -12.45
CA LEU A 195 16.80 16.45 -13.19
C LEU A 195 17.74 17.13 -12.19
N ALA A 196 19.01 16.74 -12.18
CA ALA A 196 20.05 17.53 -11.52
C ALA A 196 20.01 18.93 -12.15
N GLY A 197 19.35 19.85 -11.45
CA GLY A 197 19.20 21.20 -11.92
C GLY A 197 20.58 21.85 -12.00
N SER A 198 21.10 22.02 -13.18
CA SER A 198 22.10 23.06 -13.39
C SER A 198 21.37 24.41 -13.22
N PHE A 199 21.40 24.95 -12.02
CA PHE A 199 21.07 26.35 -11.86
C PHE A 199 22.13 27.14 -12.65
N ARG A 200 21.83 27.52 -13.89
CA ARG A 200 22.57 28.59 -14.56
C ARG A 200 22.37 29.83 -13.69
N LYS A 201 23.47 30.33 -13.15
CA LYS A 201 23.50 31.69 -12.60
C LYS A 201 23.00 32.60 -13.72
N LEU A 202 21.83 33.20 -13.55
CA LEU A 202 21.39 34.31 -14.37
C LEU A 202 22.21 35.50 -13.87
N ASP A 203 23.25 35.86 -14.58
CA ASP A 203 23.86 37.20 -14.47
C ASP A 203 22.84 38.18 -15.06
N ILE A 204 22.19 38.92 -14.20
CA ILE A 204 21.29 40.02 -14.58
C ILE A 204 22.19 41.25 -14.61
N ASP A 205 22.53 41.73 -15.81
CA ASP A 205 23.11 43.05 -16.04
C ASP A 205 22.08 44.15 -15.75
#